data_05fd797778bb439b373edb1c990ef228
#
_entry.id   05fd797778bb439b373edb1c990ef228
#
_cell.length_a   1.000
_cell.length_b   1.000
_cell.length_c   1.000
_cell.angle_alpha   90.00
_cell.angle_beta   90.00
_cell.angle_gamma   90.00
#
_symmetry.space_group_name_H-M   'P 1'
#
loop_
_entity.id
_entity.type
_entity.pdbx_description
1 polymer ?
#
loop_
_entity_poly.entity_id
_entity_poly.type
_entity_poly.pdbx_seq_one_letter_code
_entity_poly.pdbx_strand_id
1 'polypeptide(L)'
;MSNFEKVVDFNKTFNVKTFDKPLTSLFSEHPNIVELRMKLIREEVEELEQAVKEHDMKETIDALSDILYVVYGMGDALGINLDNTFDMVHRSNMSKVCNTENEAQETVQWYKDNSEDYNKKNPAQAPIEPIYTLRDTKYKDYTTYNKKYIINNKTTGKVLKSIYYKPVDFTNLVPYENSN
;
A
#
# COMPACT_ATOMS: atom_id res chain seq x y z
N MET A 1 -0.66 12.93 17.80
CA MET A 1 0.48 12.04 17.53
C MET A 1 -0.05 10.89 16.66
N SER A 2 0.46 10.75 15.46
CA SER A 2 0.13 9.65 14.55
C SER A 2 0.76 8.34 15.07
N ASN A 3 0.45 7.21 14.42
CA ASN A 3 1.11 5.95 14.78
C ASN A 3 2.60 5.96 14.43
N PHE A 4 2.97 6.56 13.29
CA PHE A 4 4.38 6.74 12.93
C PHE A 4 5.12 7.59 13.98
N GLU A 5 4.54 8.74 14.39
CA GLU A 5 5.15 9.59 15.43
C GLU A 5 5.36 8.89 16.78
N LYS A 6 4.47 7.96 17.17
CA LYS A 6 4.66 7.14 18.38
C LYS A 6 5.88 6.24 18.27
N VAL A 7 6.11 5.65 17.10
CA VAL A 7 7.27 4.77 16.87
C VAL A 7 8.55 5.59 16.76
N VAL A 8 8.51 6.79 16.17
CA VAL A 8 9.64 7.74 16.20
C VAL A 8 10.02 8.09 17.63
N ASP A 9 9.04 8.36 18.49
CA ASP A 9 9.27 8.64 19.91
C ASP A 9 9.91 7.45 20.64
N PHE A 10 9.42 6.25 20.38
CA PHE A 10 10.05 5.02 20.87
C PHE A 10 11.50 4.90 20.41
N ASN A 11 11.78 5.02 19.12
CA ASN A 11 13.13 4.90 18.57
C ASN A 11 14.09 5.92 19.19
N LYS A 12 13.63 7.16 19.40
CA LYS A 12 14.41 8.21 20.10
C LYS A 12 14.66 7.84 21.56
N THR A 13 13.64 7.37 22.28
CA THR A 13 13.73 7.01 23.69
C THR A 13 14.73 5.89 23.91
N PHE A 14 14.75 4.90 23.03
CA PHE A 14 15.63 3.73 23.11
C PHE A 14 16.94 3.88 22.31
N ASN A 15 17.24 5.10 21.83
CA ASN A 15 18.45 5.43 21.09
C ASN A 15 18.70 4.51 19.88
N VAL A 16 17.63 4.17 19.18
CA VAL A 16 17.70 3.40 17.93
C VAL A 16 18.30 4.27 16.82
N LYS A 17 19.24 3.72 16.06
CA LYS A 17 19.86 4.42 14.95
C LYS A 17 18.83 4.63 13.83
N THR A 18 18.65 5.90 13.44
CA THR A 18 17.74 6.35 12.37
C THR A 18 18.46 7.29 11.43
N PHE A 19 17.87 7.55 10.26
CA PHE A 19 18.41 8.49 9.26
C PHE A 19 17.33 9.53 8.92
N ASP A 20 17.76 10.72 8.53
CA ASP A 20 16.85 11.85 8.26
C ASP A 20 16.19 11.78 6.88
N LYS A 21 16.73 10.99 5.98
CA LYS A 21 16.25 10.85 4.60
C LYS A 21 16.59 9.47 4.03
N PRO A 22 15.76 8.95 3.11
CA PRO A 22 16.05 7.67 2.46
C PRO A 22 17.20 7.82 1.46
N LEU A 23 18.29 7.07 1.69
CA LEU A 23 19.44 7.00 0.80
C LEU A 23 19.61 5.56 0.31
N THR A 24 19.92 5.40 -0.98
CA THR A 24 20.18 4.06 -1.57
C THR A 24 21.42 3.42 -0.97
N SER A 25 22.42 4.23 -0.60
CA SER A 25 23.64 3.78 0.06
C SER A 25 23.41 3.06 1.41
N LEU A 26 22.27 3.31 2.07
CA LEU A 26 21.94 2.62 3.34
C LEU A 26 21.92 1.09 3.21
N PHE A 27 21.55 0.56 2.03
CA PHE A 27 21.54 -0.89 1.80
C PHE A 27 22.96 -1.49 1.80
N SER A 28 23.96 -0.73 1.39
CA SER A 28 25.37 -1.17 1.35
C SER A 28 26.19 -0.72 2.56
N GLU A 29 25.94 0.48 3.07
CA GLU A 29 26.71 1.06 4.17
C GLU A 29 26.22 0.61 5.56
N HIS A 30 24.91 0.28 5.66
CA HIS A 30 24.28 -0.13 6.90
C HIS A 30 23.43 -1.40 6.77
N PRO A 31 23.95 -2.49 6.15
CA PRO A 31 23.17 -3.70 5.88
C PRO A 31 22.61 -4.34 7.16
N ASN A 32 23.34 -4.25 8.27
CA ASN A 32 22.91 -4.77 9.55
C ASN A 32 21.62 -4.12 10.09
N ILE A 33 21.38 -2.83 9.80
CA ILE A 33 20.15 -2.15 10.19
C ILE A 33 19.00 -2.68 9.34
N VAL A 34 19.20 -2.79 8.01
CA VAL A 34 18.20 -3.31 7.09
C VAL A 34 17.83 -4.75 7.43
N GLU A 35 18.85 -5.60 7.68
CA GLU A 35 18.66 -7.01 8.05
C GLU A 35 17.87 -7.16 9.34
N LEU A 36 18.24 -6.39 10.39
CA LEU A 36 17.52 -6.39 11.66
C LEU A 36 16.04 -6.03 11.47
N ARG A 37 15.75 -4.94 10.73
CA ARG A 37 14.37 -4.50 10.50
C ARG A 37 13.58 -5.52 9.69
N MET A 38 14.19 -6.11 8.68
CA MET A 38 13.57 -7.19 7.91
C MET A 38 13.31 -8.44 8.73
N LYS A 39 14.22 -8.76 9.67
CA LYS A 39 14.05 -9.90 10.59
C LYS A 39 12.83 -9.68 11.49
N LEU A 40 12.73 -8.51 12.13
CA LEU A 40 11.58 -8.17 12.98
C LEU A 40 10.25 -8.29 12.22
N ILE A 41 10.17 -7.74 11.01
CA ILE A 41 8.93 -7.85 10.20
C ILE A 41 8.58 -9.32 9.92
N ARG A 42 9.56 -10.17 9.63
CA ARG A 42 9.30 -11.61 9.38
C ARG A 42 8.83 -12.33 10.64
N GLU A 43 9.40 -12.03 11.79
CA GLU A 43 9.01 -12.61 13.08
C GLU A 43 7.53 -12.34 13.36
N GLU A 44 7.07 -11.08 13.22
CA GLU A 44 5.66 -10.73 13.43
C GLU A 44 4.71 -11.34 12.38
N VAL A 45 5.17 -11.52 11.14
CA VAL A 45 4.38 -12.24 10.12
C VAL A 45 4.25 -13.71 10.44
N GLU A 46 5.31 -14.37 10.94
CA GLU A 46 5.29 -15.77 11.35
C GLU A 46 4.35 -15.97 12.56
N GLU A 47 4.35 -15.03 13.52
CA GLU A 47 3.42 -15.04 14.65
C GLU A 47 1.96 -14.88 14.20
N LEU A 48 1.70 -13.97 13.24
CA LEU A 48 0.37 -13.83 12.63
C LEU A 48 -0.09 -15.12 11.97
N GLU A 49 0.78 -15.77 11.19
CA GLU A 49 0.46 -17.03 10.51
C GLU A 49 0.11 -18.13 11.53
N GLN A 50 0.84 -18.20 12.64
CA GLN A 50 0.58 -19.16 13.71
C GLN A 50 -0.75 -18.86 14.42
N ALA A 51 -0.99 -17.61 14.81
CA ALA A 51 -2.21 -17.19 15.48
C ALA A 51 -3.48 -17.49 14.63
N VAL A 52 -3.41 -17.21 13.33
CA VAL A 52 -4.49 -17.52 12.39
C VAL A 52 -4.72 -19.02 12.28
N LYS A 53 -3.67 -19.83 12.21
CA LYS A 53 -3.73 -21.29 12.16
C LYS A 53 -4.36 -21.89 13.43
N GLU A 54 -4.06 -21.30 14.57
CA GLU A 54 -4.59 -21.71 15.88
C GLU A 54 -5.99 -21.14 16.16
N HIS A 55 -6.51 -20.27 15.30
CA HIS A 55 -7.75 -19.53 15.47
C HIS A 55 -7.75 -18.66 16.74
N ASP A 56 -6.59 -18.16 17.13
CA ASP A 56 -6.44 -17.28 18.29
C ASP A 56 -6.60 -15.82 17.88
N MET A 57 -7.77 -15.27 18.18
CA MET A 57 -8.08 -13.88 17.85
C MET A 57 -7.27 -12.88 18.67
N LYS A 58 -6.91 -13.21 19.92
CA LYS A 58 -6.12 -12.32 20.77
C LYS A 58 -4.71 -12.16 20.22
N GLU A 59 -4.05 -13.27 19.93
CA GLU A 59 -2.70 -13.27 19.33
C GLU A 59 -2.74 -12.70 17.89
N THR A 60 -3.84 -12.90 17.14
CA THR A 60 -4.03 -12.25 15.82
C THR A 60 -4.06 -10.73 15.91
N ILE A 61 -4.71 -10.16 16.95
CA ILE A 61 -4.74 -8.70 17.17
C ILE A 61 -3.36 -8.18 17.53
N ASP A 62 -2.66 -8.89 18.39
CA ASP A 62 -1.31 -8.56 18.84
C ASP A 62 -0.34 -8.52 17.64
N ALA A 63 -0.20 -9.63 16.93
CA ALA A 63 0.66 -9.74 15.75
C ALA A 63 0.36 -8.70 14.66
N LEU A 64 -0.92 -8.40 14.37
CA LEU A 64 -1.27 -7.34 13.42
C LEU A 64 -0.82 -5.95 13.90
N SER A 65 -0.89 -5.70 15.21
CA SER A 65 -0.45 -4.42 15.79
C SER A 65 1.07 -4.31 15.75
N ASP A 66 1.77 -5.39 16.03
CA ASP A 66 3.23 -5.44 16.03
C ASP A 66 3.80 -5.38 14.62
N ILE A 67 3.17 -6.01 13.62
CA ILE A 67 3.51 -5.79 12.20
C ILE A 67 3.50 -4.30 11.86
N LEU A 68 2.45 -3.56 12.24
CA LEU A 68 2.40 -2.12 11.98
C LEU A 68 3.54 -1.39 12.71
N TYR A 69 3.81 -1.78 13.96
CA TYR A 69 4.83 -1.16 14.78
C TYR A 69 6.23 -1.35 14.19
N VAL A 70 6.60 -2.57 13.80
CA VAL A 70 7.92 -2.86 13.22
C VAL A 70 8.08 -2.29 11.81
N VAL A 71 6.98 -2.22 11.02
CA VAL A 71 6.97 -1.55 9.71
C VAL A 71 7.22 -0.05 9.85
N TYR A 72 6.53 0.63 10.77
CA TYR A 72 6.81 2.04 11.09
C TYR A 72 8.25 2.22 11.60
N GLY A 73 8.73 1.28 12.42
CA GLY A 73 10.11 1.27 12.90
C GLY A 73 11.14 1.14 11.80
N MET A 74 10.88 0.34 10.76
CA MET A 74 11.72 0.26 9.58
C MET A 74 11.69 1.58 8.79
N GLY A 75 10.50 2.19 8.62
CA GLY A 75 10.36 3.48 7.94
C GLY A 75 11.24 4.54 8.59
N ASP A 76 11.13 4.74 9.89
CA ASP A 76 11.93 5.71 10.65
C ASP A 76 13.43 5.39 10.58
N ALA A 77 13.80 4.12 10.75
CA ALA A 77 15.19 3.70 10.67
C ALA A 77 15.83 4.01 9.31
N LEU A 78 15.07 4.01 8.23
CA LEU A 78 15.54 4.32 6.87
C LEU A 78 15.27 5.77 6.43
N GLY A 79 14.80 6.63 7.33
CA GLY A 79 14.50 8.04 7.02
C GLY A 79 13.27 8.24 6.15
N ILE A 80 12.32 7.30 6.18
CA ILE A 80 11.09 7.33 5.39
C ILE A 80 9.93 7.71 6.32
N ASN A 81 9.29 8.86 6.08
CA ASN A 81 8.05 9.21 6.75
C ASN A 81 6.88 8.41 6.17
N LEU A 82 6.49 7.33 6.89
CA LEU A 82 5.45 6.42 6.39
C LEU A 82 4.04 7.02 6.41
N ASP A 83 3.73 8.01 7.24
CA ASP A 83 2.44 8.70 7.15
C ASP A 83 2.28 9.41 5.80
N ASN A 84 3.34 10.13 5.38
CA ASN A 84 3.33 10.83 4.11
C ASN A 84 3.27 9.86 2.91
N THR A 85 4.09 8.81 2.94
CA THR A 85 4.12 7.83 1.83
C THR A 85 2.85 6.99 1.78
N PHE A 86 2.24 6.68 2.92
CA PHE A 86 0.95 6.01 3.00
C PHE A 86 -0.16 6.88 2.37
N ASP A 87 -0.18 8.18 2.65
CA ASP A 87 -1.11 9.12 2.02
C ASP A 87 -0.94 9.18 0.50
N MET A 88 0.30 9.11 0.00
CA MET A 88 0.58 9.04 -1.44
C MET A 88 0.01 7.74 -2.05
N VAL A 89 0.24 6.61 -1.40
CA VAL A 89 -0.32 5.31 -1.79
C VAL A 89 -1.84 5.32 -1.72
N HIS A 90 -2.43 5.89 -0.67
CA HIS A 90 -3.88 6.01 -0.53
C HIS A 90 -4.49 6.83 -1.67
N ARG A 91 -3.94 8.00 -2.00
CA ARG A 91 -4.39 8.81 -3.14
C ARG A 91 -4.28 8.05 -4.46
N SER A 92 -3.18 7.33 -4.67
CA SER A 92 -3.03 6.47 -5.84
C SER A 92 -4.10 5.38 -5.88
N ASN A 93 -4.35 4.69 -4.76
CA ASN A 93 -5.39 3.66 -4.69
C ASN A 93 -6.79 4.22 -4.95
N MET A 94 -7.09 5.41 -4.44
CA MET A 94 -8.37 6.09 -4.67
C MET A 94 -8.54 6.56 -6.12
N SER A 95 -7.47 6.72 -6.89
CA SER A 95 -7.54 7.03 -8.33
C SER A 95 -7.94 5.84 -9.21
N LYS A 96 -8.13 4.65 -8.63
CA LYS A 96 -8.66 3.47 -9.36
C LYS A 96 -10.13 3.62 -9.75
N VAL A 97 -10.87 4.52 -9.10
CA VAL A 97 -12.29 4.75 -9.40
C VAL A 97 -12.46 5.60 -10.65
N CYS A 98 -13.61 5.47 -11.32
CA CYS A 98 -14.06 6.37 -12.37
C CYS A 98 -15.02 7.41 -11.76
N ASN A 99 -14.90 8.65 -12.18
CA ASN A 99 -15.71 9.76 -11.66
C ASN A 99 -17.05 9.90 -12.41
N THR A 100 -17.09 9.42 -13.64
CA THR A 100 -18.28 9.45 -14.50
C THR A 100 -18.59 8.05 -15.04
N GLU A 101 -19.82 7.86 -15.47
CA GLU A 101 -20.22 6.62 -16.13
C GLU A 101 -19.49 6.41 -17.46
N ASN A 102 -19.25 7.48 -18.19
CA ASN A 102 -18.48 7.43 -19.44
C ASN A 102 -17.06 6.89 -19.21
N GLU A 103 -16.34 7.41 -18.19
CA GLU A 103 -15.04 6.88 -17.81
C GLU A 103 -15.09 5.38 -17.45
N ALA A 104 -16.17 4.94 -16.81
CA ALA A 104 -16.35 3.54 -16.45
C ALA A 104 -16.60 2.67 -17.69
N GLN A 105 -17.43 3.13 -18.63
CA GLN A 105 -17.69 2.43 -19.88
C GLN A 105 -16.43 2.32 -20.74
N GLU A 106 -15.67 3.39 -20.88
CA GLU A 106 -14.39 3.42 -21.58
C GLU A 106 -13.39 2.45 -20.94
N THR A 107 -13.32 2.42 -19.61
CA THR A 107 -12.44 1.50 -18.88
C THR A 107 -12.84 0.03 -19.11
N VAL A 108 -14.14 -0.28 -19.03
CA VAL A 108 -14.64 -1.64 -19.30
C VAL A 108 -14.33 -2.04 -20.74
N GLN A 109 -14.54 -1.14 -21.70
CA GLN A 109 -14.22 -1.44 -23.10
C GLN A 109 -12.73 -1.70 -23.30
N TRP A 110 -11.87 -0.88 -22.69
CA TRP A 110 -10.43 -1.08 -22.76
C TRP A 110 -10.01 -2.49 -22.27
N TYR A 111 -10.56 -2.95 -21.12
CA TYR A 111 -10.26 -4.29 -20.62
C TYR A 111 -10.75 -5.40 -21.54
N LYS A 112 -11.89 -5.22 -22.21
CA LYS A 112 -12.39 -6.20 -23.20
C LYS A 112 -11.49 -6.28 -24.42
N ASP A 113 -11.08 -5.14 -24.96
CA ASP A 113 -10.24 -5.02 -26.15
C ASP A 113 -8.81 -5.57 -25.91
N ASN A 114 -8.33 -5.46 -24.67
CA ASN A 114 -6.99 -5.91 -24.27
C ASN A 114 -7.00 -7.20 -23.44
N SER A 115 -8.10 -7.96 -23.44
CA SER A 115 -8.31 -9.11 -22.55
C SER A 115 -7.27 -10.20 -22.69
N GLU A 116 -6.83 -10.53 -23.89
CA GLU A 116 -5.82 -11.57 -24.13
C GLU A 116 -4.48 -11.23 -23.49
N ASP A 117 -3.98 -10.03 -23.74
CA ASP A 117 -2.72 -9.54 -23.19
C ASP A 117 -2.79 -9.38 -21.67
N TYR A 118 -3.93 -8.88 -21.17
CA TYR A 118 -4.15 -8.75 -19.75
C TYR A 118 -4.12 -10.08 -19.03
N ASN A 119 -4.83 -11.09 -19.56
CA ASN A 119 -4.89 -12.43 -18.99
C ASN A 119 -3.52 -13.12 -18.99
N LYS A 120 -2.71 -12.95 -20.05
CA LYS A 120 -1.33 -13.45 -20.08
C LYS A 120 -0.45 -12.86 -18.98
N LYS A 121 -0.57 -11.55 -18.76
CA LYS A 121 0.22 -10.81 -17.74
C LYS A 121 -0.29 -11.02 -16.32
N ASN A 122 -1.56 -11.42 -16.17
CA ASN A 122 -2.24 -11.53 -14.88
C ASN A 122 -3.03 -12.86 -14.79
N PRO A 123 -2.37 -14.03 -14.84
CA PRO A 123 -3.05 -15.31 -14.90
C PRO A 123 -3.99 -15.58 -13.72
N ALA A 124 -3.66 -15.07 -12.53
CA ALA A 124 -4.52 -15.16 -11.34
C ALA A 124 -5.81 -14.31 -11.42
N GLN A 125 -5.96 -13.48 -12.45
CA GLN A 125 -7.15 -12.67 -12.73
C GLN A 125 -7.92 -13.14 -13.96
N ALA A 126 -7.42 -14.16 -14.66
CA ALA A 126 -8.05 -14.69 -15.86
C ALA A 126 -9.25 -15.61 -15.52
N PRO A 127 -10.31 -15.59 -16.32
CA PRO A 127 -10.55 -14.62 -17.38
C PRO A 127 -10.91 -13.24 -16.83
N ILE A 128 -10.52 -12.17 -17.54
CA ILE A 128 -10.94 -10.84 -17.19
C ILE A 128 -12.37 -10.60 -17.71
N GLU A 129 -13.29 -10.37 -16.80
CA GLU A 129 -14.70 -10.01 -17.06
C GLU A 129 -15.02 -8.68 -16.37
N PRO A 130 -14.69 -7.54 -17.00
CA PRO A 130 -14.84 -6.24 -16.36
C PRO A 130 -16.31 -5.82 -16.30
N ILE A 131 -16.75 -5.45 -15.11
CA ILE A 131 -18.04 -4.82 -14.85
C ILE A 131 -17.83 -3.55 -14.06
N TYR A 132 -18.76 -2.61 -14.13
CA TYR A 132 -18.76 -1.46 -13.23
C TYR A 132 -20.02 -1.41 -12.37
N THR A 133 -19.84 -0.87 -11.18
CA THR A 133 -20.93 -0.62 -10.23
C THR A 133 -20.87 0.82 -9.73
N LEU A 134 -22.04 1.44 -9.64
CA LEU A 134 -22.18 2.75 -9.01
C LEU A 134 -22.08 2.58 -7.49
N ARG A 135 -21.27 3.42 -6.85
CA ARG A 135 -21.19 3.56 -5.41
C ARG A 135 -21.40 5.01 -5.01
N ASP A 136 -22.29 5.22 -4.06
CA ASP A 136 -22.40 6.49 -3.37
C ASP A 136 -21.33 6.55 -2.28
N THR A 137 -20.37 7.45 -2.43
CA THR A 137 -19.35 7.67 -1.41
C THR A 137 -19.73 8.87 -0.57
N LYS A 138 -19.93 8.64 0.74
CA LYS A 138 -20.04 9.74 1.70
C LYS A 138 -18.65 10.21 2.06
N TYR A 139 -18.36 11.48 1.81
CA TYR A 139 -17.17 12.10 2.39
C TYR A 139 -17.40 12.47 3.87
N LYS A 140 -16.29 12.72 4.60
CA LYS A 140 -16.28 12.98 6.05
C LYS A 140 -17.22 14.12 6.54
N ASP A 141 -17.64 14.99 5.64
CA ASP A 141 -18.59 16.08 5.95
C ASP A 141 -20.06 15.65 5.97
N TYR A 142 -20.33 14.38 5.58
CA TYR A 142 -21.68 13.79 5.50
C TYR A 142 -22.70 14.55 4.63
N THR A 143 -22.28 15.63 3.97
CA THR A 143 -23.15 16.54 3.21
C THR A 143 -22.97 16.39 1.69
N THR A 144 -21.80 15.90 1.23
CA THR A 144 -21.50 15.77 -0.18
C THR A 144 -21.53 14.29 -0.61
N TYR A 145 -22.53 13.93 -1.41
CA TYR A 145 -22.58 12.63 -2.09
C TYR A 145 -21.84 12.72 -3.40
N ASN A 146 -20.71 12.02 -3.50
CA ASN A 146 -20.03 11.84 -4.78
C ASN A 146 -20.30 10.43 -5.32
N LYS A 147 -20.96 10.38 -6.46
CA LYS A 147 -21.11 9.12 -7.20
C LYS A 147 -19.75 8.71 -7.76
N LYS A 148 -19.34 7.49 -7.51
CA LYS A 148 -18.13 6.88 -8.05
C LYS A 148 -18.47 5.55 -8.70
N TYR A 149 -17.81 5.27 -9.80
CA TYR A 149 -17.97 4.00 -10.51
C TYR A 149 -16.73 3.14 -10.22
N ILE A 150 -16.96 1.95 -9.72
CA ILE A 150 -15.90 0.99 -9.38
C ILE A 150 -15.90 -0.10 -10.44
N ILE A 151 -14.73 -0.36 -11.01
CA ILE A 151 -14.55 -1.45 -11.97
C ILE A 151 -14.07 -2.67 -11.21
N ASN A 152 -14.75 -3.79 -11.39
CA ASN A 152 -14.38 -5.06 -10.80
C ASN A 152 -14.24 -6.13 -11.89
N ASN A 153 -13.36 -7.09 -11.65
CA ASN A 153 -13.43 -8.35 -12.36
C ASN A 153 -14.57 -9.17 -11.77
N LYS A 154 -15.60 -9.48 -12.55
CA LYS A 154 -16.77 -10.24 -12.13
C LYS A 154 -16.41 -11.62 -11.57
N THR A 155 -15.44 -12.28 -12.18
CA THR A 155 -15.03 -13.63 -11.82
C THR A 155 -14.31 -13.68 -10.47
N THR A 156 -13.40 -12.72 -10.19
CA THR A 156 -12.55 -12.74 -8.99
C THR A 156 -12.99 -11.74 -7.92
N GLY A 157 -13.90 -10.80 -8.25
CA GLY A 157 -14.29 -9.69 -7.37
C GLY A 157 -13.23 -8.61 -7.23
N LYS A 158 -12.02 -8.77 -7.80
CA LYS A 158 -10.93 -7.84 -7.65
C LYS A 158 -11.23 -6.50 -8.29
N VAL A 159 -10.92 -5.41 -7.55
CA VAL A 159 -10.99 -4.05 -8.08
C VAL A 159 -9.95 -3.87 -9.19
N LEU A 160 -10.40 -3.41 -10.35
CA LEU A 160 -9.57 -3.09 -11.51
C LEU A 160 -9.24 -1.59 -11.52
N LYS A 161 -8.13 -1.26 -12.16
CA LYS A 161 -7.72 0.15 -12.31
C LYS A 161 -8.54 0.82 -13.40
N SER A 162 -9.02 2.04 -13.15
CA SER A 162 -9.46 2.93 -14.21
C SER A 162 -8.33 3.16 -15.23
N ILE A 163 -8.64 3.37 -16.49
CA ILE A 163 -7.65 3.83 -17.47
C ILE A 163 -7.07 5.20 -17.11
N TYR A 164 -7.73 5.94 -16.21
CA TYR A 164 -7.28 7.21 -15.64
C TYR A 164 -6.53 7.06 -14.32
N TYR A 165 -6.21 5.82 -13.90
CA TYR A 165 -5.45 5.52 -12.70
C TYR A 165 -4.10 6.23 -12.70
N LYS A 166 -3.78 6.84 -11.55
CA LYS A 166 -2.52 7.54 -11.32
C LYS A 166 -1.65 6.70 -10.38
N PRO A 167 -0.61 6.03 -10.89
CA PRO A 167 0.33 5.31 -10.03
C PRO A 167 1.01 6.25 -9.06
N VAL A 168 1.38 5.73 -7.88
CA VAL A 168 2.22 6.49 -6.96
C VAL A 168 3.62 6.65 -7.55
N ASP A 169 4.22 7.81 -7.33
CA ASP A 169 5.61 8.11 -7.71
C ASP A 169 6.39 8.57 -6.47
N PHE A 170 7.42 7.84 -6.12
CA PHE A 170 8.31 8.13 -5.01
C PHE A 170 9.67 8.71 -5.45
N THR A 171 9.86 8.98 -6.74
CA THR A 171 11.14 9.44 -7.30
C THR A 171 11.70 10.66 -6.55
N ASN A 172 10.83 11.59 -6.21
CA ASN A 172 11.24 12.82 -5.51
C ASN A 172 11.61 12.63 -4.03
N LEU A 173 11.32 11.46 -3.46
CA LEU A 173 11.65 11.15 -2.07
C LEU A 173 13.06 10.57 -1.93
N VAL A 174 13.59 9.97 -2.98
CA VAL A 174 14.93 9.40 -3.00
C VAL A 174 15.88 10.42 -3.61
N PRO A 175 16.81 11.02 -2.82
CA PRO A 175 17.78 11.95 -3.36
C PRO A 175 18.62 11.30 -4.45
N TYR A 176 18.91 12.04 -5.52
CA TYR A 176 19.91 11.61 -6.50
C TYR A 176 21.26 11.48 -5.78
N GLU A 177 21.73 10.26 -5.63
CA GLU A 177 23.10 10.00 -5.25
C GLU A 177 23.93 10.19 -6.53
N ASN A 178 24.69 11.29 -6.61
CA ASN A 178 25.66 11.47 -7.68
C ASN A 178 26.61 10.28 -7.60
N SER A 179 26.61 9.43 -8.61
CA SER A 179 27.60 8.38 -8.81
C SER A 179 28.97 9.12 -9.01
N ASN A 180 29.78 9.17 -7.95
CA ASN A 180 31.16 9.58 -8.05
C ASN A 180 31.97 8.48 -8.73
#